data_48dd44d7c0c94c66fd22ca3f8f522258
#
_entry.id   48dd44d7c0c94c66fd22ca3f8f522258
#
_cell.length_a   1.000
_cell.length_b   1.000
_cell.length_c   1.000
_cell.angle_alpha   90.00
_cell.angle_beta   90.00
_cell.angle_gamma   90.00
#
_symmetry.space_group_name_H-M   'P 1'
#
loop_
_entity.id
_entity.type
_entity.pdbx_description
1 polymer ?
#
loop_
_entity_poly.entity_id
_entity_poly.type
_entity_poly.pdbx_seq_one_letter_code
_entity_poly.pdbx_strand_id
1 'polypeptide(L)'
;MPISMDSLAIIFIVVAATDSYALAGALTAVGSIVVGAAEVFWSRQADRRGQAKVLLLTAPTRVVSFLIFVVLVSKDAPIWTWFVSLIVAESTAISAGGMVRRRWLHILKNDPDNSDGHLVNTAYSWEAMVDEIVFILGPVVATSFAVNVAPSAGILAGLVFLAIGWTSLAAMKSTEPPAQPANKENPHPAVLRNRIVQSIVIPCALLGGFFGAIGITVVGFAEERNHPGSTGWLLAIWAVGSAVAAMINGVIKFKSAHAARFLVYLVALTIATVPLLLVNSIPLLALALFVNGLFIAPLIVNAYGTVENAVPAGQITEALTWVIAGMPLGGALASALAGIVIDNSGAQMAFWVPLGFMFAAIATTLPYLSTYRAAIGYAQPRD
;
A
#
# COMPACT_ATOMS: atom_id res chain seq x y z
N MET A 1 10.98 2.31 3.94
CA MET A 1 11.52 0.95 4.15
C MET A 1 10.66 0.09 5.09
N PRO A 2 10.40 0.42 6.37
CA PRO A 2 9.64 -0.49 7.24
C PRO A 2 8.31 -0.94 6.64
N ILE A 3 7.47 0.00 6.21
CA ILE A 3 6.12 -0.30 5.66
C ILE A 3 6.15 -1.30 4.49
N SER A 4 7.16 -1.22 3.62
CA SER A 4 7.29 -2.15 2.48
C SER A 4 7.88 -3.52 2.86
N MET A 5 8.38 -3.67 4.10
CA MET A 5 8.99 -4.89 4.63
C MET A 5 8.07 -5.64 5.59
N ASP A 6 7.26 -4.92 6.38
CA ASP A 6 6.55 -5.45 7.55
C ASP A 6 5.67 -6.67 7.22
N SER A 7 4.76 -6.56 6.26
CA SER A 7 3.86 -7.67 5.92
C SER A 7 4.62 -8.93 5.47
N LEU A 8 5.64 -8.77 4.63
CA LEU A 8 6.43 -9.88 4.12
C LEU A 8 7.27 -10.51 5.25
N ALA A 9 7.86 -9.70 6.12
CA ALA A 9 8.65 -10.17 7.25
C ALA A 9 7.79 -10.91 8.29
N ILE A 10 6.52 -10.48 8.51
CA ILE A 10 5.56 -11.21 9.35
C ILE A 10 5.24 -12.56 8.73
N ILE A 11 5.01 -12.64 7.42
CA ILE A 11 4.74 -13.91 6.73
C ILE A 11 5.91 -14.88 6.95
N PHE A 12 7.15 -14.45 6.72
CA PHE A 12 8.32 -15.33 6.87
C PHE A 12 8.48 -15.88 8.29
N ILE A 13 8.37 -15.04 9.33
CA ILE A 13 8.56 -15.52 10.71
C ILE A 13 7.42 -16.44 11.15
N VAL A 14 6.18 -16.18 10.73
CA VAL A 14 5.01 -17.00 11.13
C VAL A 14 5.00 -18.33 10.39
N VAL A 15 5.26 -18.34 9.08
CA VAL A 15 5.33 -19.58 8.30
C VAL A 15 6.49 -20.45 8.79
N ALA A 16 7.65 -19.88 9.06
CA ALA A 16 8.80 -20.64 9.61
C ALA A 16 8.51 -21.25 10.99
N ALA A 17 7.61 -20.65 11.80
CA ALA A 17 7.27 -21.17 13.12
C ALA A 17 6.11 -22.18 13.10
N THR A 18 5.19 -22.14 12.10
CA THR A 18 3.93 -22.87 12.14
C THR A 18 3.59 -23.66 10.89
N ASP A 19 4.35 -23.49 9.82
CA ASP A 19 4.02 -24.00 8.47
C ASP A 19 2.62 -23.59 7.97
N SER A 20 2.02 -22.52 8.57
CA SER A 20 0.66 -22.07 8.23
C SER A 20 0.64 -20.71 7.57
N TYR A 21 0.30 -20.68 6.30
CA TYR A 21 0.02 -19.46 5.54
C TYR A 21 -1.33 -18.83 5.95
N ALA A 22 -2.30 -19.65 6.40
CA ALA A 22 -3.56 -19.14 6.92
C ALA A 22 -3.34 -18.27 8.14
N LEU A 23 -2.48 -18.69 9.08
CA LEU A 23 -2.15 -17.90 10.27
C LEU A 23 -1.36 -16.64 9.91
N ALA A 24 -0.39 -16.76 9.00
CA ALA A 24 0.37 -15.61 8.51
C ALA A 24 -0.55 -14.59 7.81
N GLY A 25 -1.47 -15.06 6.96
CA GLY A 25 -2.48 -14.24 6.32
C GLY A 25 -3.43 -13.57 7.31
N ALA A 26 -3.87 -14.27 8.36
CA ALA A 26 -4.72 -13.72 9.40
C ALA A 26 -4.01 -12.62 10.21
N LEU A 27 -2.74 -12.82 10.58
CA LEU A 27 -1.94 -11.83 11.30
C LEU A 27 -1.69 -10.59 10.44
N THR A 28 -1.28 -10.75 9.17
CA THR A 28 -1.10 -9.61 8.26
C THR A 28 -2.42 -8.89 7.97
N ALA A 29 -3.54 -9.63 7.93
CA ALA A 29 -4.87 -9.06 7.79
C ALA A 29 -5.21 -8.13 8.96
N VAL A 30 -5.09 -8.63 10.19
CA VAL A 30 -5.34 -7.83 11.40
C VAL A 30 -4.38 -6.63 11.45
N GLY A 31 -3.10 -6.84 11.16
CA GLY A 31 -2.09 -5.77 11.10
C GLY A 31 -2.50 -4.67 10.13
N SER A 32 -2.89 -5.01 8.92
CA SER A 32 -3.29 -4.02 7.88
C SER A 32 -4.50 -3.19 8.28
N ILE A 33 -5.51 -3.79 8.92
CA ILE A 33 -6.68 -3.07 9.43
C ILE A 33 -6.27 -2.07 10.52
N VAL A 34 -5.41 -2.50 11.45
CA VAL A 34 -4.93 -1.67 12.55
C VAL A 34 -4.07 -0.53 12.04
N VAL A 35 -3.17 -0.78 11.07
CA VAL A 35 -2.35 0.24 10.40
C VAL A 35 -3.22 1.32 9.79
N GLY A 36 -4.24 0.94 8.99
CA GLY A 36 -5.11 1.91 8.34
C GLY A 36 -5.81 2.87 9.32
N ALA A 37 -6.28 2.35 10.47
CA ALA A 37 -6.88 3.16 11.52
C ALA A 37 -5.84 4.03 12.26
N ALA A 38 -4.67 3.44 12.57
CA ALA A 38 -3.59 4.08 13.31
C ALA A 38 -3.00 5.27 12.54
N GLU A 39 -2.74 5.11 11.23
CA GLU A 39 -2.17 6.18 10.40
C GLU A 39 -3.05 7.43 10.37
N VAL A 40 -4.37 7.26 10.25
CA VAL A 40 -5.32 8.39 10.31
C VAL A 40 -5.30 9.05 11.68
N PHE A 41 -5.31 8.26 12.76
CA PHE A 41 -5.29 8.76 14.13
C PHE A 41 -4.00 9.54 14.42
N TRP A 42 -2.84 8.94 14.16
CA TRP A 42 -1.55 9.54 14.48
C TRP A 42 -1.19 10.72 13.58
N SER A 43 -1.62 10.71 12.30
CA SER A 43 -1.47 11.89 11.44
C SER A 43 -2.19 13.10 12.01
N ARG A 44 -3.43 12.92 12.50
CA ARG A 44 -4.17 13.99 13.19
C ARG A 44 -3.48 14.43 14.50
N GLN A 45 -2.90 13.49 15.25
CA GLN A 45 -2.15 13.85 16.47
C GLN A 45 -0.85 14.62 16.14
N ALA A 46 -0.16 14.23 15.07
CA ALA A 46 1.03 14.94 14.61
C ALA A 46 0.72 16.38 14.20
N ASP A 47 -0.43 16.60 13.55
CA ASP A 47 -0.91 17.94 13.22
C ASP A 47 -1.22 18.80 14.45
N ARG A 48 -1.80 18.18 15.48
CA ARG A 48 -2.23 18.90 16.70
C ARG A 48 -1.13 19.09 17.72
N ARG A 49 -0.23 18.12 17.88
CA ARG A 49 0.77 18.07 18.96
C ARG A 49 2.21 18.30 18.51
N GLY A 50 2.43 18.32 17.19
CA GLY A 50 3.74 18.34 16.55
C GLY A 50 4.23 16.94 16.16
N GLN A 51 4.95 16.87 15.05
CA GLN A 51 5.44 15.61 14.48
C GLN A 51 6.47 14.94 15.38
N ALA A 52 7.43 15.71 15.92
CA ALA A 52 8.52 15.17 16.74
C ALA A 52 7.99 14.47 18.00
N LYS A 53 7.01 15.06 18.71
CA LYS A 53 6.43 14.46 19.91
C LYS A 53 5.73 13.13 19.62
N VAL A 54 5.01 13.06 18.50
CA VAL A 54 4.28 11.85 18.12
C VAL A 54 5.26 10.76 17.68
N LEU A 55 6.29 11.08 16.90
CA LEU A 55 7.33 10.12 16.49
C LEU A 55 8.09 9.55 17.70
N LEU A 56 8.47 10.40 18.65
CA LEU A 56 9.18 9.95 19.88
C LEU A 56 8.32 9.10 20.81
N LEU A 57 7.00 9.19 20.74
CA LEU A 57 6.09 8.34 21.49
C LEU A 57 5.86 7.00 20.76
N THR A 58 5.63 7.02 19.46
CA THR A 58 5.21 5.85 18.68
C THR A 58 6.40 4.96 18.27
N ALA A 59 7.58 5.54 17.99
CA ALA A 59 8.75 4.76 17.60
C ALA A 59 9.17 3.72 18.66
N PRO A 60 9.44 4.08 19.93
CA PRO A 60 9.84 3.10 20.93
C PRO A 60 8.74 2.06 21.20
N THR A 61 7.46 2.49 21.21
CA THR A 61 6.32 1.57 21.42
C THR A 61 6.28 0.54 20.29
N ARG A 62 6.41 0.96 19.03
CA ARG A 62 6.42 0.05 17.88
C ARG A 62 7.59 -0.92 17.94
N VAL A 63 8.80 -0.41 18.20
CA VAL A 63 10.02 -1.24 18.30
C VAL A 63 9.87 -2.28 19.41
N VAL A 64 9.48 -1.88 20.61
CA VAL A 64 9.33 -2.81 21.75
C VAL A 64 8.26 -3.85 21.47
N SER A 65 7.11 -3.45 20.91
CA SER A 65 6.01 -4.38 20.64
C SER A 65 6.35 -5.40 19.55
N PHE A 66 7.07 -4.99 18.49
CA PHE A 66 7.56 -5.94 17.50
C PHE A 66 8.65 -6.87 18.04
N LEU A 67 9.55 -6.39 18.92
CA LEU A 67 10.51 -7.25 19.60
C LEU A 67 9.79 -8.28 20.49
N ILE A 68 8.75 -7.86 21.21
CA ILE A 68 7.90 -8.78 21.98
C ILE A 68 7.24 -9.80 21.02
N PHE A 69 6.70 -9.37 19.89
CA PHE A 69 6.13 -10.27 18.88
C PHE A 69 7.16 -11.32 18.43
N VAL A 70 8.36 -10.89 18.04
CA VAL A 70 9.44 -11.82 17.63
C VAL A 70 9.79 -12.82 18.73
N VAL A 71 9.89 -12.38 19.98
CA VAL A 71 10.16 -13.26 21.14
C VAL A 71 9.03 -14.25 21.35
N LEU A 72 7.77 -13.81 21.30
CA LEU A 72 6.60 -14.67 21.49
C LEU A 72 6.51 -15.75 20.41
N VAL A 73 6.75 -15.40 19.14
CA VAL A 73 6.79 -16.37 18.04
C VAL A 73 7.94 -17.34 18.24
N SER A 74 9.15 -16.86 18.55
CA SER A 74 10.34 -17.71 18.73
C SER A 74 10.27 -18.64 19.96
N LYS A 75 9.36 -18.40 20.90
CA LYS A 75 9.15 -19.21 22.10
C LYS A 75 7.87 -20.06 22.03
N ASP A 76 7.26 -20.16 20.85
CA ASP A 76 6.00 -20.90 20.64
C ASP A 76 4.92 -20.53 21.66
N ALA A 77 4.85 -19.23 22.01
CA ALA A 77 3.84 -18.71 22.92
C ALA A 77 2.43 -18.88 22.35
N PRO A 78 1.37 -18.88 23.16
CA PRO A 78 0.01 -19.02 22.67
C PRO A 78 -0.32 -18.00 21.56
N ILE A 79 -0.91 -18.45 20.46
CA ILE A 79 -1.12 -17.68 19.23
C ILE A 79 -1.85 -16.34 19.49
N TRP A 80 -2.80 -16.31 20.42
CA TRP A 80 -3.51 -15.06 20.76
C TRP A 80 -2.55 -13.94 21.22
N THR A 81 -1.41 -14.29 21.84
CA THR A 81 -0.39 -13.31 22.27
C THR A 81 0.32 -12.67 21.09
N TRP A 82 0.47 -13.40 19.98
CA TRP A 82 1.02 -12.90 18.73
C TRP A 82 0.11 -11.81 18.15
N PHE A 83 -1.21 -12.07 18.13
CA PHE A 83 -2.18 -11.05 17.69
C PHE A 83 -2.14 -9.81 18.57
N VAL A 84 -2.13 -9.97 19.89
CA VAL A 84 -2.12 -8.81 20.82
C VAL A 84 -0.85 -7.98 20.62
N SER A 85 0.34 -8.60 20.58
CA SER A 85 1.60 -7.88 20.41
C SER A 85 1.67 -7.18 19.05
N LEU A 86 1.18 -7.82 17.99
CA LEU A 86 1.11 -7.25 16.65
C LEU A 86 0.12 -6.07 16.59
N ILE A 87 -1.07 -6.19 17.19
CA ILE A 87 -2.06 -5.11 17.26
C ILE A 87 -1.45 -3.90 17.97
N VAL A 88 -0.74 -4.08 19.08
CA VAL A 88 -0.08 -2.99 19.79
C VAL A 88 1.01 -2.35 18.92
N ALA A 89 1.83 -3.15 18.24
CA ALA A 89 2.85 -2.67 17.33
C ALA A 89 2.25 -1.85 16.18
N GLU A 90 1.24 -2.40 15.50
CA GLU A 90 0.62 -1.78 14.33
C GLU A 90 -0.27 -0.58 14.70
N SER A 91 -0.80 -0.54 15.93
CA SER A 91 -1.56 0.63 16.43
C SER A 91 -0.72 1.91 16.55
N THR A 92 0.60 1.81 16.41
CA THR A 92 1.54 2.94 16.42
C THR A 92 2.08 3.27 15.02
N ALA A 93 1.49 2.70 13.96
CA ALA A 93 1.87 2.99 12.59
C ALA A 93 1.59 4.45 12.22
N ILE A 94 2.53 5.07 11.52
CA ILE A 94 2.45 6.47 11.07
C ILE A 94 2.88 6.56 9.62
N SER A 95 2.16 7.34 8.83
CA SER A 95 2.57 7.72 7.47
C SER A 95 3.72 8.75 7.51
N ALA A 96 4.96 8.26 7.52
CA ALA A 96 6.15 9.13 7.51
C ALA A 96 6.22 9.97 6.22
N GLY A 97 5.84 9.42 5.06
CA GLY A 97 5.80 10.15 3.79
C GLY A 97 4.86 11.36 3.84
N GLY A 98 3.69 11.23 4.47
CA GLY A 98 2.78 12.35 4.68
C GLY A 98 3.40 13.47 5.54
N MET A 99 4.17 13.11 6.57
CA MET A 99 4.87 14.09 7.41
C MET A 99 5.99 14.81 6.64
N VAL A 100 6.75 14.12 5.82
CA VAL A 100 7.83 14.69 5.02
C VAL A 100 7.26 15.64 3.95
N ARG A 101 6.19 15.25 3.24
CA ARG A 101 5.49 16.13 2.28
C ARG A 101 5.00 17.41 2.93
N ARG A 102 4.49 17.34 4.18
CA ARG A 102 4.07 18.52 4.91
C ARG A 102 5.24 19.43 5.32
N ARG A 103 6.43 18.86 5.61
CA ARG A 103 7.67 19.64 5.84
C ARG A 103 8.11 20.37 4.57
N TRP A 104 8.08 19.70 3.42
CA TRP A 104 8.35 20.34 2.13
C TRP A 104 7.43 21.54 1.89
N LEU A 105 6.13 21.36 2.08
CA LEU A 105 5.17 22.47 1.98
C LEU A 105 5.50 23.61 2.94
N HIS A 106 5.86 23.30 4.19
CA HIS A 106 6.17 24.31 5.19
C HIS A 106 7.41 25.12 4.81
N ILE A 107 8.45 24.47 4.30
CA ILE A 107 9.71 25.13 3.93
C ILE A 107 9.53 25.94 2.63
N LEU A 108 8.90 25.34 1.62
CA LEU A 108 8.86 25.91 0.27
C LEU A 108 7.70 26.89 0.03
N LYS A 109 6.68 26.92 0.91
CA LYS A 109 5.51 27.80 0.71
C LYS A 109 5.83 29.27 0.61
N ASN A 110 6.83 29.73 1.36
CA ASN A 110 7.24 31.13 1.43
C ASN A 110 8.60 31.38 0.76
N ASP A 111 9.10 30.42 -0.01
CA ASP A 111 10.36 30.58 -0.73
C ASP A 111 10.14 31.52 -1.92
N PRO A 112 10.94 32.60 -2.07
CA PRO A 112 10.83 33.53 -3.18
C PRO A 112 10.98 32.85 -4.56
N ASP A 113 11.78 31.79 -4.64
CA ASP A 113 12.02 31.03 -5.87
C ASP A 113 10.87 30.06 -6.22
N ASN A 114 9.85 29.93 -5.36
CA ASN A 114 8.70 29.04 -5.55
C ASN A 114 7.40 29.80 -5.89
N SER A 115 7.49 30.95 -6.52
CA SER A 115 6.33 31.78 -6.84
C SER A 115 5.26 31.09 -7.71
N ASP A 116 5.66 30.12 -8.53
CA ASP A 116 4.82 29.30 -9.39
C ASP A 116 4.55 27.89 -8.85
N GLY A 117 5.05 27.56 -7.65
CA GLY A 117 4.86 26.25 -7.02
C GLY A 117 5.71 25.10 -7.60
N HIS A 118 6.64 25.39 -8.49
CA HIS A 118 7.44 24.34 -9.17
C HIS A 118 8.35 23.57 -8.22
N LEU A 119 8.89 24.19 -7.16
CA LEU A 119 9.73 23.52 -6.17
C LEU A 119 8.96 22.51 -5.35
N VAL A 120 7.69 22.80 -5.00
CA VAL A 120 6.82 21.84 -4.30
C VAL A 120 6.53 20.64 -5.18
N ASN A 121 6.24 20.85 -6.47
CA ASN A 121 6.03 19.77 -7.42
C ASN A 121 7.30 18.91 -7.59
N THR A 122 8.47 19.53 -7.64
CA THR A 122 9.76 18.83 -7.69
C THR A 122 10.00 18.01 -6.45
N ALA A 123 9.75 18.55 -5.25
CA ALA A 123 9.87 17.83 -3.98
C ALA A 123 8.92 16.62 -3.93
N TYR A 124 7.68 16.76 -4.38
CA TYR A 124 6.73 15.65 -4.42
C TYR A 124 7.11 14.58 -5.44
N SER A 125 7.69 14.97 -6.58
CA SER A 125 8.21 14.03 -7.57
C SER A 125 9.40 13.24 -7.02
N TRP A 126 10.27 13.91 -6.26
CA TRP A 126 11.38 13.25 -5.56
C TRP A 126 10.89 12.24 -4.53
N GLU A 127 9.90 12.62 -3.69
CA GLU A 127 9.27 11.71 -2.70
C GLU A 127 8.65 10.48 -3.39
N ALA A 128 7.93 10.69 -4.49
CA ALA A 128 7.33 9.59 -5.23
C ALA A 128 8.40 8.63 -5.77
N MET A 129 9.53 9.15 -6.28
CA MET A 129 10.64 8.32 -6.74
C MET A 129 11.28 7.54 -5.59
N VAL A 130 11.46 8.15 -4.41
CA VAL A 130 11.98 7.48 -3.21
C VAL A 130 11.02 6.38 -2.75
N ASP A 131 9.70 6.64 -2.76
CA ASP A 131 8.69 5.65 -2.41
C ASP A 131 8.77 4.44 -3.35
N GLU A 132 8.90 4.63 -4.67
CA GLU A 132 9.08 3.53 -5.63
C GLU A 132 10.35 2.71 -5.35
N ILE A 133 11.48 3.36 -5.08
CA ILE A 133 12.73 2.68 -4.70
C ILE A 133 12.52 1.86 -3.43
N VAL A 134 11.83 2.40 -2.45
CA VAL A 134 11.54 1.72 -1.18
C VAL A 134 10.64 0.50 -1.39
N PHE A 135 9.64 0.58 -2.27
CA PHE A 135 8.77 -0.56 -2.59
C PHE A 135 9.48 -1.63 -3.43
N ILE A 136 10.47 -1.26 -4.24
CA ILE A 136 11.31 -2.22 -4.97
C ILE A 136 12.30 -2.91 -4.01
N LEU A 137 13.03 -2.14 -3.20
CA LEU A 137 14.09 -2.67 -2.35
C LEU A 137 13.58 -3.35 -1.07
N GLY A 138 12.44 -2.91 -0.53
CA GLY A 138 11.89 -3.42 0.72
C GLY A 138 11.69 -4.94 0.73
N PRO A 139 10.95 -5.51 -0.23
CA PRO A 139 10.78 -6.96 -0.34
C PRO A 139 12.09 -7.72 -0.50
N VAL A 140 13.04 -7.18 -1.29
CA VAL A 140 14.37 -7.80 -1.50
C VAL A 140 15.13 -7.86 -0.19
N VAL A 141 15.18 -6.76 0.56
CA VAL A 141 15.87 -6.68 1.85
C VAL A 141 15.19 -7.60 2.87
N ALA A 142 13.85 -7.54 3.00
CA ALA A 142 13.11 -8.38 3.93
C ALA A 142 13.36 -9.88 3.67
N THR A 143 13.23 -10.31 2.41
CA THR A 143 13.47 -11.71 2.02
C THR A 143 14.92 -12.11 2.23
N SER A 144 15.88 -11.27 1.82
CA SER A 144 17.32 -11.58 1.96
C SER A 144 17.70 -11.81 3.42
N PHE A 145 17.22 -10.97 4.33
CA PHE A 145 17.47 -11.15 5.75
C PHE A 145 16.74 -12.37 6.32
N ALA A 146 15.47 -12.59 5.93
CA ALA A 146 14.68 -13.72 6.43
C ALA A 146 15.28 -15.07 6.01
N VAL A 147 15.74 -15.19 4.77
CA VAL A 147 16.24 -16.46 4.21
C VAL A 147 17.71 -16.72 4.58
N ASN A 148 18.58 -15.69 4.57
CA ASN A 148 20.02 -15.90 4.72
C ASN A 148 20.51 -15.71 6.18
N VAL A 149 19.71 -15.10 7.06
CA VAL A 149 20.13 -14.85 8.46
C VAL A 149 19.21 -15.58 9.44
N ALA A 150 17.94 -15.20 9.50
CA ALA A 150 16.93 -15.86 10.33
C ALA A 150 15.53 -15.39 9.91
N PRO A 151 14.44 -16.18 10.08
CA PRO A 151 13.09 -15.78 9.73
C PRO A 151 12.63 -14.45 10.35
N SER A 152 13.13 -14.10 11.54
CA SER A 152 12.86 -12.84 12.23
C SER A 152 13.70 -11.66 11.74
N ALA A 153 14.79 -11.91 11.01
CA ALA A 153 15.79 -10.88 10.67
C ALA A 153 15.21 -9.78 9.75
N GLY A 154 14.21 -10.10 8.92
CA GLY A 154 13.50 -9.12 8.11
C GLY A 154 12.79 -8.07 8.97
N ILE A 155 12.09 -8.49 10.05
CA ILE A 155 11.45 -7.58 11.00
C ILE A 155 12.51 -6.73 11.71
N LEU A 156 13.59 -7.35 12.22
CA LEU A 156 14.65 -6.63 12.94
C LEU A 156 15.32 -5.57 12.07
N ALA A 157 15.58 -5.87 10.80
CA ALA A 157 16.11 -4.90 9.84
C ALA A 157 15.12 -3.73 9.62
N GLY A 158 13.83 -4.01 9.45
CA GLY A 158 12.78 -3.00 9.37
C GLY A 158 12.74 -2.08 10.59
N LEU A 159 12.87 -2.64 11.81
CA LEU A 159 12.92 -1.88 13.06
C LEU A 159 14.15 -0.97 13.16
N VAL A 160 15.30 -1.40 12.66
CA VAL A 160 16.51 -0.54 12.59
C VAL A 160 16.28 0.65 11.67
N PHE A 161 15.74 0.42 10.46
CA PHE A 161 15.40 1.50 9.54
C PHE A 161 14.35 2.45 10.13
N LEU A 162 13.36 1.91 10.84
CA LEU A 162 12.34 2.70 11.53
C LEU A 162 12.96 3.58 12.63
N ALA A 163 13.76 2.97 13.51
CA ALA A 163 14.38 3.68 14.62
C ALA A 163 15.27 4.83 14.12
N ILE A 164 16.11 4.56 13.11
CA ILE A 164 16.96 5.59 12.51
C ILE A 164 16.13 6.66 11.82
N GLY A 165 15.18 6.29 10.97
CA GLY A 165 14.40 7.23 10.18
C GLY A 165 13.50 8.12 11.04
N TRP A 166 12.78 7.54 12.01
CA TRP A 166 11.85 8.31 12.85
C TRP A 166 12.57 9.17 13.88
N THR A 167 13.67 8.70 14.46
CA THR A 167 14.48 9.54 15.37
C THR A 167 15.17 10.67 14.63
N SER A 168 15.70 10.43 13.43
CA SER A 168 16.27 11.46 12.56
C SER A 168 15.23 12.52 12.21
N LEU A 169 14.04 12.08 11.76
CA LEU A 169 12.96 12.99 11.42
C LEU A 169 12.49 13.80 12.65
N ALA A 170 12.41 13.18 13.82
CA ALA A 170 12.05 13.87 15.06
C ALA A 170 13.11 14.89 15.52
N ALA A 171 14.39 14.63 15.25
CA ALA A 171 15.50 15.53 15.56
C ALA A 171 15.54 16.77 14.67
N MET A 172 15.02 16.69 13.43
CA MET A 172 15.00 17.79 12.46
C MET A 172 13.88 18.81 12.78
N LYS A 173 14.02 19.52 13.90
CA LYS A 173 13.03 20.49 14.39
C LYS A 173 12.91 21.75 13.53
N SER A 174 13.99 22.14 12.83
CA SER A 174 13.99 23.35 11.97
C SER A 174 13.04 23.24 10.77
N THR A 175 12.70 22.01 10.35
CA THR A 175 11.80 21.76 9.24
C THR A 175 10.38 21.38 9.70
N GLU A 176 10.17 21.23 11.00
CA GLU A 176 8.88 20.82 11.56
C GLU A 176 7.85 21.94 11.43
N PRO A 177 6.70 21.68 10.77
CA PRO A 177 5.63 22.67 10.71
C PRO A 177 5.03 22.90 12.11
N PRO A 178 4.58 24.13 12.41
CA PRO A 178 3.93 24.42 13.69
C PRO A 178 2.67 23.58 13.87
N ALA A 179 2.42 23.16 15.11
CA ALA A 179 1.19 22.47 15.47
C ALA A 179 -0.03 23.34 15.19
N GLN A 180 -1.03 22.80 14.53
CA GLN A 180 -2.26 23.52 14.20
C GLN A 180 -3.40 23.03 15.10
N PRO A 181 -4.11 23.90 15.84
CA PRO A 181 -5.32 23.52 16.54
C PRO A 181 -6.38 23.04 15.54
N ALA A 182 -7.23 22.11 15.97
CA ALA A 182 -8.29 21.58 15.12
C ALA A 182 -9.21 22.72 14.66
N ASN A 183 -9.17 23.01 13.36
CA ASN A 183 -10.16 23.91 12.77
C ASN A 183 -11.50 23.16 12.73
N LYS A 184 -12.53 23.72 13.38
CA LYS A 184 -13.90 23.24 13.26
C LYS A 184 -14.46 23.76 11.93
N GLU A 185 -14.02 23.22 10.81
CA GLU A 185 -14.61 23.53 9.52
C GLU A 185 -15.99 22.89 9.41
N ASN A 186 -16.90 23.64 8.76
CA ASN A 186 -18.28 23.25 8.50
C ASN A 186 -18.37 21.81 7.96
N PRO A 187 -19.34 21.02 8.41
CA PRO A 187 -19.54 19.67 7.88
C PRO A 187 -19.94 19.76 6.41
N HIS A 188 -18.97 19.54 5.52
CA HIS A 188 -19.26 19.35 4.11
C HIS A 188 -20.10 18.05 3.93
N PRO A 189 -21.02 18.00 2.96
CA PRO A 189 -21.76 16.78 2.68
C PRO A 189 -20.77 15.65 2.44
N ALA A 190 -21.02 14.51 3.08
CA ALA A 190 -20.12 13.37 3.06
C ALA A 190 -19.70 13.04 1.62
N VAL A 191 -18.43 13.13 1.32
CA VAL A 191 -17.83 12.88 -0.02
C VAL A 191 -18.25 11.52 -0.57
N LEU A 192 -18.44 10.53 0.32
CA LEU A 192 -18.95 9.19 -0.04
C LEU A 192 -20.38 9.18 -0.59
N ARG A 193 -21.14 10.28 -0.54
CA ARG A 193 -22.45 10.38 -1.22
C ARG A 193 -22.32 10.62 -2.73
N ASN A 194 -21.14 11.05 -3.20
CA ASN A 194 -20.88 11.21 -4.61
C ASN A 194 -20.75 9.84 -5.31
N ARG A 195 -21.60 9.56 -6.29
CA ARG A 195 -21.63 8.28 -7.01
C ARG A 195 -20.32 7.96 -7.76
N ILE A 196 -19.62 8.98 -8.27
CA ILE A 196 -18.32 8.79 -8.93
C ILE A 196 -17.28 8.35 -7.88
N VAL A 197 -17.25 8.98 -6.70
CA VAL A 197 -16.35 8.58 -5.61
C VAL A 197 -16.63 7.14 -5.20
N GLN A 198 -17.88 6.75 -4.97
CA GLN A 198 -18.26 5.37 -4.66
C GLN A 198 -17.77 4.38 -5.71
N SER A 199 -17.93 4.74 -6.99
CA SER A 199 -17.56 3.88 -8.12
C SER A 199 -16.04 3.64 -8.23
N ILE A 200 -15.21 4.43 -7.56
CA ILE A 200 -13.75 4.28 -7.51
C ILE A 200 -13.31 3.66 -6.18
N VAL A 201 -13.87 4.10 -5.05
CA VAL A 201 -13.47 3.63 -3.70
C VAL A 201 -13.65 2.11 -3.56
N ILE A 202 -14.78 1.56 -4.02
CA ILE A 202 -15.06 0.12 -3.89
C ILE A 202 -14.09 -0.72 -4.74
N PRO A 203 -13.89 -0.48 -6.05
CA PRO A 203 -12.88 -1.20 -6.83
C PRO A 203 -11.46 -1.04 -6.28
N CYS A 204 -11.08 0.14 -5.73
CA CYS A 204 -9.78 0.33 -5.12
C CYS A 204 -9.61 -0.45 -3.81
N ALA A 205 -10.66 -0.60 -3.01
CA ALA A 205 -10.62 -1.50 -1.85
C ALA A 205 -10.38 -2.95 -2.28
N LEU A 206 -11.02 -3.40 -3.36
CA LEU A 206 -10.82 -4.74 -3.93
C LEU A 206 -9.43 -4.88 -4.60
N LEU A 207 -8.88 -3.80 -5.18
CA LEU A 207 -7.49 -3.76 -5.63
C LEU A 207 -6.51 -3.95 -4.46
N GLY A 208 -6.82 -3.41 -3.29
CA GLY A 208 -6.09 -3.73 -2.05
C GLY A 208 -6.09 -5.24 -1.77
N GLY A 209 -7.23 -5.92 -2.01
CA GLY A 209 -7.33 -7.37 -1.93
C GLY A 209 -6.43 -8.10 -2.91
N PHE A 210 -6.36 -7.63 -4.14
CA PHE A 210 -5.44 -8.13 -5.13
C PHE A 210 -3.98 -8.06 -4.64
N PHE A 211 -3.55 -6.91 -4.08
CA PHE A 211 -2.18 -6.76 -3.54
C PHE A 211 -1.90 -7.69 -2.36
N GLY A 212 -2.83 -7.78 -1.41
CA GLY A 212 -2.67 -8.66 -0.25
C GLY A 212 -2.54 -10.13 -0.63
N ALA A 213 -3.37 -10.59 -1.57
CA ALA A 213 -3.32 -11.97 -2.04
C ALA A 213 -2.04 -12.27 -2.83
N ILE A 214 -1.60 -11.39 -3.75
CA ILE A 214 -0.36 -11.58 -4.51
C ILE A 214 0.84 -11.70 -3.58
N GLY A 215 0.94 -10.84 -2.55
CA GLY A 215 2.06 -10.86 -1.61
C GLY A 215 2.29 -12.23 -0.99
N ILE A 216 1.26 -12.79 -0.36
CA ILE A 216 1.37 -14.09 0.33
C ILE A 216 1.47 -15.27 -0.66
N THR A 217 0.79 -15.18 -1.81
CA THR A 217 0.82 -16.25 -2.82
C THR A 217 2.20 -16.39 -3.46
N VAL A 218 2.90 -15.29 -3.71
CA VAL A 218 4.29 -15.32 -4.25
C VAL A 218 5.24 -15.95 -3.24
N VAL A 219 5.08 -15.69 -1.93
CA VAL A 219 5.86 -16.37 -0.89
C VAL A 219 5.64 -17.87 -0.95
N GLY A 220 4.39 -18.32 -0.87
CA GLY A 220 4.06 -19.76 -0.93
C GLY A 220 4.54 -20.43 -2.20
N PHE A 221 4.39 -19.76 -3.36
CA PHE A 221 4.84 -20.31 -4.64
C PHE A 221 6.37 -20.47 -4.71
N ALA A 222 7.13 -19.53 -4.16
CA ALA A 222 8.60 -19.62 -4.11
C ALA A 222 9.06 -20.71 -3.13
N GLU A 223 8.39 -20.85 -1.99
CA GLU A 223 8.66 -21.88 -0.98
C GLU A 223 8.42 -23.29 -1.54
N GLU A 224 7.26 -23.56 -2.13
CA GLU A 224 6.92 -24.86 -2.74
C GLU A 224 7.91 -25.29 -3.82
N ARG A 225 8.65 -24.36 -4.42
CA ARG A 225 9.67 -24.63 -5.43
C ARG A 225 11.10 -24.66 -4.91
N ASN A 226 11.27 -24.64 -3.58
CA ASN A 226 12.57 -24.60 -2.90
C ASN A 226 13.44 -23.39 -3.28
N HIS A 227 12.79 -22.25 -3.61
CA HIS A 227 13.46 -20.99 -3.94
C HIS A 227 12.93 -19.81 -3.11
N PRO A 228 12.83 -19.90 -1.76
CA PRO A 228 12.25 -18.83 -0.93
C PRO A 228 12.97 -17.49 -1.11
N GLY A 229 14.28 -17.51 -1.38
CA GLY A 229 15.07 -16.31 -1.65
C GLY A 229 14.65 -15.54 -2.92
N SER A 230 13.87 -16.16 -3.82
CA SER A 230 13.37 -15.48 -5.02
C SER A 230 12.19 -14.54 -4.75
N THR A 231 11.50 -14.68 -3.62
CA THR A 231 10.29 -13.89 -3.29
C THR A 231 10.53 -12.38 -3.39
N GLY A 232 11.59 -11.88 -2.77
CA GLY A 232 11.90 -10.46 -2.78
C GLY A 232 12.13 -9.93 -4.20
N TRP A 233 12.86 -10.68 -5.03
CA TRP A 233 13.12 -10.31 -6.41
C TRP A 233 11.87 -10.37 -7.29
N LEU A 234 11.00 -11.34 -7.08
CA LEU A 234 9.72 -11.45 -7.78
C LEU A 234 8.83 -10.23 -7.52
N LEU A 235 8.70 -9.84 -6.25
CA LEU A 235 7.93 -8.65 -5.87
C LEU A 235 8.62 -7.35 -6.34
N ALA A 236 9.95 -7.30 -6.34
CA ALA A 236 10.69 -6.17 -6.91
C ALA A 236 10.48 -6.04 -8.42
N ILE A 237 10.51 -7.14 -9.18
CA ILE A 237 10.23 -7.16 -10.62
C ILE A 237 8.81 -6.69 -10.90
N TRP A 238 7.85 -7.08 -10.07
CA TRP A 238 6.47 -6.62 -10.13
C TRP A 238 6.37 -5.09 -9.94
N ALA A 239 7.04 -4.56 -8.92
CA ALA A 239 7.12 -3.12 -8.65
C ALA A 239 7.84 -2.36 -9.80
N VAL A 240 8.92 -2.92 -10.37
CA VAL A 240 9.59 -2.34 -11.54
C VAL A 240 8.63 -2.25 -12.74
N GLY A 241 7.81 -3.26 -12.98
CA GLY A 241 6.75 -3.19 -14.00
C GLY A 241 5.82 -1.99 -13.79
N SER A 242 5.37 -1.77 -12.54
CA SER A 242 4.54 -0.62 -12.17
C SER A 242 5.26 0.72 -12.38
N ALA A 243 6.52 0.82 -11.93
CA ALA A 243 7.32 2.02 -12.09
C ALA A 243 7.56 2.39 -13.57
N VAL A 244 7.89 1.41 -14.42
CA VAL A 244 8.05 1.61 -15.88
C VAL A 244 6.75 2.14 -16.49
N ALA A 245 5.61 1.57 -16.13
CA ALA A 245 4.33 2.03 -16.61
C ALA A 245 3.95 3.43 -16.10
N ALA A 246 4.31 3.77 -14.86
CA ALA A 246 4.14 5.12 -14.32
C ALA A 246 4.91 6.15 -15.13
N MET A 247 6.17 5.86 -15.46
CA MET A 247 7.02 6.74 -16.29
C MET A 247 6.42 6.93 -17.69
N ILE A 248 6.01 5.84 -18.34
CA ILE A 248 5.39 5.87 -19.67
C ILE A 248 4.09 6.69 -19.63
N ASN A 249 3.24 6.43 -18.63
CA ASN A 249 1.97 7.13 -18.47
C ASN A 249 2.15 8.63 -18.21
N GLY A 250 3.23 9.04 -17.53
CA GLY A 250 3.57 10.44 -17.27
C GLY A 250 3.99 11.22 -18.53
N VAL A 251 4.55 10.56 -19.53
CA VAL A 251 5.00 11.19 -20.79
C VAL A 251 3.90 11.26 -21.84
N ILE A 252 2.98 10.29 -21.85
CA ILE A 252 1.92 10.21 -22.85
C ILE A 252 0.81 11.22 -22.54
N LYS A 253 0.52 12.11 -23.49
CA LYS A 253 -0.63 13.03 -23.43
C LYS A 253 -1.88 12.31 -23.92
N PHE A 254 -2.68 11.78 -22.99
CA PHE A 254 -3.92 11.11 -23.32
C PHE A 254 -5.05 12.12 -23.62
N LYS A 255 -5.80 11.88 -24.68
CA LYS A 255 -7.02 12.64 -25.02
C LYS A 255 -8.26 12.11 -24.32
N SER A 256 -8.22 10.88 -23.79
CA SER A 256 -9.35 10.22 -23.13
C SER A 256 -9.47 10.62 -21.65
N ALA A 257 -10.72 10.63 -21.15
CA ALA A 257 -11.01 10.93 -19.76
C ALA A 257 -10.36 9.91 -18.78
N HIS A 258 -10.01 10.34 -17.59
CA HIS A 258 -9.47 9.47 -16.53
C HIS A 258 -10.40 8.29 -16.20
N ALA A 259 -11.71 8.54 -16.16
CA ALA A 259 -12.73 7.51 -15.91
C ALA A 259 -12.72 6.38 -16.95
N ALA A 260 -12.54 6.71 -18.24
CA ALA A 260 -12.45 5.70 -19.30
C ALA A 260 -11.17 4.88 -19.17
N ARG A 261 -10.04 5.52 -18.91
CA ARG A 261 -8.75 4.85 -18.72
C ARG A 261 -8.74 3.98 -17.49
N PHE A 262 -9.37 4.41 -16.38
CA PHE A 262 -9.53 3.60 -15.18
C PHE A 262 -10.19 2.25 -15.51
N LEU A 263 -11.32 2.25 -16.24
CA LEU A 263 -12.00 1.01 -16.63
C LEU A 263 -11.13 0.14 -17.54
N VAL A 264 -10.42 0.74 -18.50
CA VAL A 264 -9.53 0.01 -19.41
C VAL A 264 -8.40 -0.65 -18.62
N TYR A 265 -7.73 0.07 -17.72
CA TYR A 265 -6.64 -0.48 -16.93
C TYR A 265 -7.12 -1.51 -15.90
N LEU A 266 -8.35 -1.36 -15.35
CA LEU A 266 -8.95 -2.36 -14.47
C LEU A 266 -9.16 -3.70 -15.20
N VAL A 267 -9.70 -3.66 -16.41
CA VAL A 267 -9.87 -4.85 -17.25
C VAL A 267 -8.50 -5.41 -17.67
N ALA A 268 -7.57 -4.56 -18.08
CA ALA A 268 -6.24 -4.98 -18.51
C ALA A 268 -5.46 -5.66 -17.37
N LEU A 269 -5.51 -5.12 -16.14
CA LEU A 269 -4.90 -5.75 -14.96
C LEU A 269 -5.55 -7.11 -14.65
N THR A 270 -6.89 -7.21 -14.77
CA THR A 270 -7.60 -8.48 -14.60
C THR A 270 -7.13 -9.53 -15.62
N ILE A 271 -7.04 -9.14 -16.90
CA ILE A 271 -6.53 -10.04 -17.96
C ILE A 271 -5.07 -10.42 -17.70
N ALA A 272 -4.22 -9.46 -17.29
CA ALA A 272 -2.83 -9.71 -16.97
C ALA A 272 -2.63 -10.56 -15.70
N THR A 273 -3.67 -10.76 -14.90
CA THR A 273 -3.65 -11.69 -13.74
C THR A 273 -3.89 -13.13 -14.17
N VAL A 274 -4.58 -13.37 -15.28
CA VAL A 274 -4.90 -14.75 -15.77
C VAL A 274 -3.63 -15.60 -16.00
N PRO A 275 -2.56 -15.12 -16.62
CA PRO A 275 -1.33 -15.91 -16.80
C PRO A 275 -0.73 -16.43 -15.49
N LEU A 276 -0.94 -15.76 -14.34
CA LEU A 276 -0.45 -16.21 -13.04
C LEU A 276 -1.03 -17.59 -12.64
N LEU A 277 -2.19 -17.96 -13.15
CA LEU A 277 -2.80 -19.28 -12.92
C LEU A 277 -2.04 -20.41 -13.65
N LEU A 278 -1.28 -20.10 -14.69
CA LEU A 278 -0.63 -21.06 -15.58
C LEU A 278 0.88 -21.14 -15.36
N VAL A 279 1.44 -20.30 -14.48
CA VAL A 279 2.89 -20.31 -14.22
C VAL A 279 3.30 -21.57 -13.46
N ASN A 280 4.41 -22.16 -13.89
CA ASN A 280 4.95 -23.39 -13.28
C ASN A 280 6.42 -23.25 -12.87
N SER A 281 7.04 -22.12 -13.08
CA SER A 281 8.44 -21.86 -12.77
C SER A 281 8.68 -20.43 -12.32
N ILE A 282 9.75 -20.21 -11.56
CA ILE A 282 10.13 -18.88 -11.05
C ILE A 282 10.36 -17.86 -12.19
N PRO A 283 11.09 -18.18 -13.28
CA PRO A 283 11.26 -17.21 -14.37
C PRO A 283 9.95 -16.83 -15.07
N LEU A 284 9.03 -17.80 -15.23
CA LEU A 284 7.73 -17.53 -15.85
C LEU A 284 6.86 -16.67 -14.94
N LEU A 285 6.92 -16.90 -13.61
CA LEU A 285 6.24 -16.06 -12.64
C LEU A 285 6.81 -14.63 -12.66
N ALA A 286 8.13 -14.47 -12.75
CA ALA A 286 8.77 -13.16 -12.85
C ALA A 286 8.28 -12.36 -14.06
N LEU A 287 8.22 -13.03 -15.24
CA LEU A 287 7.71 -12.42 -16.47
C LEU A 287 6.23 -12.03 -16.33
N ALA A 288 5.41 -12.93 -15.80
CA ALA A 288 3.98 -12.68 -15.61
C ALA A 288 3.72 -11.54 -14.62
N LEU A 289 4.48 -11.46 -13.52
CA LEU A 289 4.42 -10.37 -12.56
C LEU A 289 4.88 -9.05 -13.18
N PHE A 290 5.96 -9.03 -13.96
CA PHE A 290 6.40 -7.82 -14.65
C PHE A 290 5.30 -7.27 -15.56
N VAL A 291 4.72 -8.12 -16.41
CA VAL A 291 3.62 -7.74 -17.31
C VAL A 291 2.39 -7.27 -16.54
N ASN A 292 2.03 -7.98 -15.47
CA ASN A 292 0.94 -7.60 -14.57
C ASN A 292 1.19 -6.23 -13.93
N GLY A 293 2.42 -5.98 -13.46
CA GLY A 293 2.85 -4.72 -12.87
C GLY A 293 2.62 -3.51 -13.76
N LEU A 294 2.78 -3.64 -15.08
CA LEU A 294 2.60 -2.54 -16.05
C LEU A 294 1.21 -1.88 -16.00
N PHE A 295 0.21 -2.52 -15.41
CA PHE A 295 -1.15 -1.98 -15.35
C PHE A 295 -1.51 -1.35 -14.00
N ILE A 296 -0.66 -1.49 -12.96
CA ILE A 296 -0.94 -1.05 -11.58
C ILE A 296 -0.93 0.47 -11.46
N ALA A 297 0.22 1.10 -11.72
CA ALA A 297 0.37 2.55 -11.54
C ALA A 297 -0.59 3.35 -12.45
N PRO A 298 -0.77 3.01 -13.75
CA PRO A 298 -1.77 3.68 -14.57
C PRO A 298 -3.19 3.54 -14.03
N LEU A 299 -3.57 2.38 -13.47
CA LEU A 299 -4.88 2.18 -12.85
C LEU A 299 -5.08 3.14 -11.68
N ILE A 300 -4.12 3.20 -10.75
CA ILE A 300 -4.20 4.04 -9.54
C ILE A 300 -4.22 5.53 -9.91
N VAL A 301 -3.35 5.98 -10.83
CA VAL A 301 -3.32 7.37 -11.29
C VAL A 301 -4.66 7.79 -11.89
N ASN A 302 -5.28 6.91 -12.69
CA ASN A 302 -6.57 7.22 -13.28
C ASN A 302 -7.73 7.13 -12.28
N ALA A 303 -7.63 6.31 -11.24
CA ALA A 303 -8.55 6.34 -10.11
C ALA A 303 -8.53 7.72 -9.42
N TYR A 304 -7.33 8.20 -9.08
CA TYR A 304 -7.16 9.51 -8.44
C TYR A 304 -7.66 10.65 -9.34
N GLY A 305 -7.26 10.69 -10.61
CA GLY A 305 -7.73 11.72 -11.53
C GLY A 305 -9.24 11.69 -11.77
N THR A 306 -9.90 10.51 -11.72
CA THR A 306 -11.35 10.41 -11.82
C THR A 306 -12.03 11.03 -10.61
N VAL A 307 -11.53 10.77 -9.40
CA VAL A 307 -12.06 11.30 -8.15
C VAL A 307 -11.82 12.81 -8.05
N GLU A 308 -10.62 13.27 -8.36
CA GLU A 308 -10.23 14.69 -8.35
C GLU A 308 -11.17 15.54 -9.24
N ASN A 309 -11.47 15.05 -10.45
CA ASN A 309 -12.39 15.73 -11.37
C ASN A 309 -13.87 15.67 -10.96
N ALA A 310 -14.21 14.85 -9.96
CA ALA A 310 -15.60 14.61 -9.56
C ALA A 310 -16.03 15.40 -8.32
N VAL A 311 -15.10 16.02 -7.59
CA VAL A 311 -15.36 16.72 -6.33
C VAL A 311 -14.85 18.16 -6.38
N PRO A 312 -15.44 19.08 -5.60
CA PRO A 312 -14.90 20.44 -5.43
C PRO A 312 -13.50 20.42 -4.82
N ALA A 313 -12.68 21.45 -5.13
CA ALA A 313 -11.30 21.56 -4.67
C ALA A 313 -11.11 21.36 -3.15
N GLY A 314 -12.04 21.84 -2.32
CA GLY A 314 -12.02 21.67 -0.87
C GLY A 314 -12.28 20.24 -0.36
N GLN A 315 -12.70 19.33 -1.21
CA GLN A 315 -13.03 17.94 -0.87
C GLN A 315 -12.06 16.92 -1.49
N ILE A 316 -11.11 17.33 -2.31
CA ILE A 316 -10.20 16.45 -3.04
C ILE A 316 -9.40 15.58 -2.05
N THR A 317 -8.83 16.18 -1.01
CA THR A 317 -8.02 15.45 -0.02
C THR A 317 -8.83 14.37 0.68
N GLU A 318 -10.06 14.68 1.10
CA GLU A 318 -10.95 13.70 1.73
C GLU A 318 -11.31 12.57 0.76
N ALA A 319 -11.64 12.90 -0.47
CA ALA A 319 -12.00 11.94 -1.50
C ALA A 319 -10.85 10.97 -1.82
N LEU A 320 -9.63 11.48 -2.00
CA LEU A 320 -8.44 10.67 -2.22
C LEU A 320 -8.09 9.80 -1.00
N THR A 321 -8.30 10.31 0.20
CA THR A 321 -8.11 9.53 1.44
C THR A 321 -9.03 8.30 1.45
N TRP A 322 -10.30 8.43 1.04
CA TRP A 322 -11.21 7.29 0.97
C TRP A 322 -10.79 6.25 -0.07
N VAL A 323 -10.22 6.65 -1.19
CA VAL A 323 -9.67 5.71 -2.20
C VAL A 323 -8.58 4.84 -1.60
N ILE A 324 -7.71 5.42 -0.78
CA ILE A 324 -6.58 4.71 -0.17
C ILE A 324 -7.03 3.90 1.05
N ALA A 325 -7.90 4.47 1.91
CA ALA A 325 -8.28 3.89 3.20
C ALA A 325 -9.01 2.54 3.08
N GLY A 326 -9.65 2.26 1.94
CA GLY A 326 -10.30 0.98 1.68
C GLY A 326 -9.33 -0.16 1.35
N MET A 327 -8.15 0.15 0.83
CA MET A 327 -7.21 -0.87 0.33
C MET A 327 -6.69 -1.83 1.42
N PRO A 328 -6.33 -1.37 2.63
CA PRO A 328 -5.92 -2.27 3.71
C PRO A 328 -6.99 -3.30 4.11
N LEU A 329 -8.27 -2.92 4.07
CA LEU A 329 -9.37 -3.83 4.39
C LEU A 329 -9.50 -4.96 3.37
N GLY A 330 -9.44 -4.60 2.08
CA GLY A 330 -9.42 -5.59 1.00
C GLY A 330 -8.19 -6.50 1.10
N GLY A 331 -7.01 -5.90 1.33
CA GLY A 331 -5.75 -6.62 1.51
C GLY A 331 -5.79 -7.62 2.65
N ALA A 332 -6.33 -7.23 3.78
CA ALA A 332 -6.53 -8.07 4.94
C ALA A 332 -7.37 -9.31 4.61
N LEU A 333 -8.55 -9.10 4.04
CA LEU A 333 -9.46 -10.20 3.68
C LEU A 333 -8.81 -11.17 2.68
N ALA A 334 -8.18 -10.64 1.65
CA ALA A 334 -7.59 -11.44 0.59
C ALA A 334 -6.34 -12.20 1.03
N SER A 335 -5.49 -11.60 1.90
CA SER A 335 -4.33 -12.30 2.46
C SER A 335 -4.76 -13.50 3.31
N ALA A 336 -5.79 -13.34 4.14
CA ALA A 336 -6.33 -14.44 4.93
C ALA A 336 -6.91 -15.54 4.04
N LEU A 337 -7.69 -15.19 3.01
CA LEU A 337 -8.26 -16.16 2.06
C LEU A 337 -7.17 -16.87 1.25
N ALA A 338 -6.17 -16.13 0.76
CA ALA A 338 -5.08 -16.74 0.01
C ALA A 338 -4.25 -17.69 0.89
N GLY A 339 -3.98 -17.33 2.15
CA GLY A 339 -3.31 -18.20 3.11
C GLY A 339 -4.06 -19.53 3.32
N ILE A 340 -5.38 -19.47 3.51
CA ILE A 340 -6.24 -20.68 3.64
C ILE A 340 -6.15 -21.55 2.37
N VAL A 341 -6.16 -20.92 1.18
CA VAL A 341 -6.06 -21.68 -0.08
C VAL A 341 -4.68 -22.32 -0.23
N ILE A 342 -3.60 -21.62 0.15
CA ILE A 342 -2.23 -22.17 0.13
C ILE A 342 -2.17 -23.43 1.00
N ASP A 343 -2.61 -23.33 2.26
CA ASP A 343 -2.53 -24.42 3.23
C ASP A 343 -3.34 -25.66 2.79
N ASN A 344 -4.47 -25.47 2.08
CA ASN A 344 -5.33 -26.58 1.67
C ASN A 344 -5.11 -27.10 0.25
N SER A 345 -4.62 -26.27 -0.67
CA SER A 345 -4.64 -26.57 -2.11
C SER A 345 -3.35 -26.15 -2.83
N GLY A 346 -2.40 -25.56 -2.10
CA GLY A 346 -1.13 -25.11 -2.64
C GLY A 346 -1.15 -23.71 -3.23
N ALA A 347 0.04 -23.13 -3.37
CA ALA A 347 0.22 -21.74 -3.79
C ALA A 347 -0.24 -21.48 -5.24
N GLN A 348 -0.15 -22.48 -6.12
CA GLN A 348 -0.65 -22.34 -7.49
C GLN A 348 -2.15 -22.04 -7.53
N MET A 349 -2.94 -22.69 -6.68
CA MET A 349 -4.38 -22.46 -6.59
C MET A 349 -4.72 -21.13 -5.93
N ALA A 350 -3.83 -20.60 -5.08
CA ALA A 350 -4.04 -19.32 -4.41
C ALA A 350 -4.06 -18.13 -5.38
N PHE A 351 -3.51 -18.23 -6.59
CA PHE A 351 -3.65 -17.18 -7.63
C PHE A 351 -5.11 -16.93 -8.08
N TRP A 352 -6.05 -17.86 -7.79
CA TRP A 352 -7.47 -17.61 -8.01
C TRP A 352 -8.03 -16.51 -7.09
N VAL A 353 -7.41 -16.29 -5.91
CA VAL A 353 -7.87 -15.27 -4.97
C VAL A 353 -7.67 -13.85 -5.54
N PRO A 354 -6.46 -13.42 -5.95
CA PRO A 354 -6.29 -12.10 -6.54
C PRO A 354 -7.13 -11.93 -7.82
N LEU A 355 -7.26 -12.96 -8.65
CA LEU A 355 -8.12 -12.91 -9.84
C LEU A 355 -9.59 -12.71 -9.48
N GLY A 356 -10.10 -13.41 -8.44
CA GLY A 356 -11.46 -13.25 -7.94
C GLY A 356 -11.73 -11.82 -7.44
N PHE A 357 -10.78 -11.22 -6.72
CA PHE A 357 -10.86 -9.82 -6.29
C PHE A 357 -10.91 -8.85 -7.48
N MET A 358 -10.15 -9.11 -8.54
CA MET A 358 -10.18 -8.27 -9.75
C MET A 358 -11.50 -8.41 -10.51
N PHE A 359 -12.07 -9.62 -10.62
CA PHE A 359 -13.41 -9.79 -11.17
C PHE A 359 -14.48 -9.10 -10.33
N ALA A 360 -14.40 -9.19 -9.01
CA ALA A 360 -15.29 -8.46 -8.11
C ALA A 360 -15.14 -6.94 -8.29
N ALA A 361 -13.91 -6.43 -8.47
CA ALA A 361 -13.67 -5.02 -8.75
C ALA A 361 -14.36 -4.57 -10.05
N ILE A 362 -14.25 -5.35 -11.13
CA ILE A 362 -14.99 -5.06 -12.37
C ILE A 362 -16.52 -5.10 -12.11
N ALA A 363 -17.01 -6.14 -11.45
CA ALA A 363 -18.44 -6.28 -11.17
C ALA A 363 -19.02 -5.08 -10.41
N THR A 364 -18.26 -4.52 -9.46
CA THR A 364 -18.68 -3.33 -8.70
C THR A 364 -18.74 -2.05 -9.54
N THR A 365 -18.12 -2.00 -10.74
CA THR A 365 -18.24 -0.87 -11.65
C THR A 365 -19.50 -0.90 -12.49
N LEU A 366 -20.13 -2.08 -12.68
CA LEU A 366 -21.29 -2.26 -13.56
C LEU A 366 -22.49 -1.36 -13.19
N PRO A 367 -22.89 -1.20 -11.91
CA PRO A 367 -23.97 -0.32 -11.52
C PRO A 367 -23.71 1.17 -11.81
N TYR A 368 -22.44 1.53 -12.04
CA TYR A 368 -21.99 2.91 -12.25
C TYR A 368 -21.66 3.22 -13.71
N LEU A 369 -21.97 2.34 -14.68
CA LEU A 369 -21.63 2.56 -16.10
C LEU A 369 -22.25 3.84 -16.68
N SER A 370 -23.47 4.19 -16.27
CA SER A 370 -24.09 5.46 -16.67
C SER A 370 -23.32 6.67 -16.09
N THR A 371 -22.85 6.57 -14.87
CA THR A 371 -22.05 7.59 -14.18
C THR A 371 -20.70 7.78 -14.89
N TYR A 372 -20.03 6.69 -15.27
CA TYR A 372 -18.80 6.74 -16.06
C TYR A 372 -19.02 7.37 -17.45
N ARG A 373 -20.10 7.01 -18.16
CA ARG A 373 -20.45 7.61 -19.46
C ARG A 373 -20.65 9.12 -19.33
N ALA A 374 -21.32 9.59 -18.29
CA ALA A 374 -21.49 11.02 -18.03
C ALA A 374 -20.13 11.69 -17.78
N ALA A 375 -19.27 11.12 -16.93
CA ALA A 375 -17.94 11.65 -16.63
C ALA A 375 -17.03 11.70 -17.88
N ILE A 376 -17.15 10.73 -18.79
CA ILE A 376 -16.42 10.71 -20.07
C ILE A 376 -16.95 11.80 -21.01
N GLY A 377 -18.29 12.00 -21.09
CA GLY A 377 -18.90 13.00 -21.94
C GLY A 377 -18.60 14.45 -21.53
N TYR A 378 -18.43 14.72 -20.23
CA TYR A 378 -18.03 16.04 -19.74
C TYR A 378 -16.56 16.40 -20.09
N ALA A 379 -15.72 15.43 -20.35
CA ALA A 379 -14.29 15.63 -20.65
C ALA A 379 -14.02 15.86 -22.15
N GLN A 380 -15.02 15.74 -23.04
CA GLN A 380 -14.87 16.11 -24.44
C GLN A 380 -15.05 17.63 -24.59
N PRO A 381 -14.11 18.35 -25.28
CA PRO A 381 -14.35 19.74 -25.63
C PRO A 381 -15.70 19.81 -26.37
N ARG A 382 -16.58 20.67 -25.92
CA ARG A 382 -17.74 21.10 -26.76
C ARG A 382 -17.11 21.98 -27.82
N ASP A 383 -17.12 21.51 -29.06
CA ASP A 383 -16.78 22.27 -30.25
C ASP A 383 -17.60 23.58 -30.36
#